data_000ce5f04fe8e24694cb70aabc11bee2
#
_entry.id   000ce5f04fe8e24694cb70aabc11bee2
#
_cell.length_a   1.000
_cell.length_b   1.000
_cell.length_c   1.000
_cell.angle_alpha   90.00
_cell.angle_beta   90.00
_cell.angle_gamma   90.00
#
_symmetry.space_group_name_H-M   'P 1'
#
loop_
_entity.id
_entity.type
_entity.pdbx_description
1 polymer ?
#
loop_
_entity_poly.entity_id
_entity_poly.type
_entity_poly.pdbx_seq_one_letter_code
_entity_poly.pdbx_strand_id
1 'polypeptide(L)'
;MLFRSHVVKEIQDTPLDTLYSKRHYTSVDTHYYSYIAEGMRGAVTGTAYGGTCRGAALPDIEVCGKTGTSENPHGKDHSIFMGFAPYQKPKVAIAVFVENAGFGATYAVPIGKLMLEKYLKGEISEANKATEEYIMNAVILPNNAL
;
A
#
# COMPACT_ATOMS: atom_id res chain seq x y z
N MET A 1 17.70 5.12 -0.40
CA MET A 1 17.56 6.39 -1.16
C MET A 1 16.10 6.78 -1.15
N LEU A 2 15.79 7.97 -0.72
CA LEU A 2 14.43 8.47 -0.54
C LEU A 2 14.23 9.74 -1.37
N PHE A 3 13.05 9.90 -1.95
CA PHE A 3 12.57 11.15 -2.55
C PHE A 3 11.31 11.59 -1.84
N ARG A 4 11.02 12.87 -1.82
CA ARG A 4 9.71 13.34 -1.38
C ARG A 4 8.67 12.96 -2.43
N SER A 5 7.67 12.20 -2.03
CA SER A 5 6.54 11.86 -2.89
C SER A 5 5.72 13.12 -3.18
N HIS A 6 5.29 13.27 -4.43
CA HIS A 6 4.44 14.36 -4.89
C HIS A 6 3.61 13.89 -6.08
N VAL A 7 2.46 14.52 -6.28
CA VAL A 7 1.52 14.19 -7.36
C VAL A 7 1.67 15.11 -8.56
N VAL A 8 2.23 16.30 -8.38
CA VAL A 8 2.45 17.25 -9.47
C VAL A 8 3.74 16.90 -10.17
N LYS A 9 3.67 16.52 -11.44
CA LYS A 9 4.83 16.21 -12.26
C LYS A 9 5.56 17.47 -12.72
N GLU A 10 4.79 18.42 -13.19
CA GLU A 10 5.29 19.71 -13.68
C GLU A 10 4.17 20.75 -13.66
N ILE A 11 4.54 22.02 -13.59
CA ILE A 11 3.67 23.17 -13.77
C ILE A 11 4.26 23.96 -14.92
N GLN A 12 3.44 24.33 -15.91
CA GLN A 12 3.89 25.07 -17.09
C GLN A 12 4.72 26.30 -16.68
N ASP A 13 5.88 26.44 -17.32
CA ASP A 13 6.84 27.53 -17.14
C ASP A 13 7.39 27.70 -15.70
N THR A 14 7.16 26.73 -14.82
CA THR A 14 7.66 26.72 -13.44
C THR A 14 8.51 25.49 -13.20
N PRO A 15 9.82 25.64 -12.94
CA PRO A 15 10.66 24.49 -12.62
C PRO A 15 10.20 23.86 -11.29
N LEU A 16 10.20 22.52 -11.25
CA LEU A 16 9.95 21.79 -10.00
C LEU A 16 10.99 22.21 -8.94
N ASP A 17 10.52 22.48 -7.74
CA ASP A 17 11.40 22.77 -6.61
C ASP A 17 12.41 21.61 -6.44
N THR A 18 13.69 21.98 -6.28
CA THR A 18 14.80 21.04 -6.06
C THR A 18 14.54 20.12 -4.85
N LEU A 19 13.66 20.52 -3.93
CA LEU A 19 13.21 19.73 -2.80
C LEU A 19 12.65 18.36 -3.23
N TYR A 20 11.99 18.27 -4.38
CA TYR A 20 11.37 17.06 -4.90
C TYR A 20 12.32 16.20 -5.76
N SER A 21 13.34 16.80 -6.34
CA SER A 21 14.34 16.10 -7.14
C SER A 21 15.58 15.68 -6.35
N LYS A 22 15.78 16.27 -5.17
CA LYS A 22 16.94 16.00 -4.31
C LYS A 22 16.81 14.63 -3.64
N ARG A 23 17.86 13.83 -3.78
CA ARG A 23 17.97 12.54 -3.08
C ARG A 23 18.20 12.77 -1.58
N HIS A 24 17.45 12.07 -0.76
CA HIS A 24 17.64 12.02 0.67
C HIS A 24 18.27 10.68 1.06
N TYR A 25 19.25 10.73 1.93
CA TYR A 25 19.88 9.56 2.50
C TYR A 25 19.52 9.47 3.98
N THR A 26 19.29 8.26 4.43
CA THR A 26 19.10 7.99 5.86
C THR A 26 20.44 7.63 6.49
N SER A 27 20.58 7.93 7.77
CA SER A 27 21.73 7.52 8.59
C SER A 27 21.59 6.07 9.08
N VAL A 28 20.47 5.41 8.82
CA VAL A 28 20.24 4.00 9.21
C VAL A 28 21.04 3.09 8.29
N ASP A 29 21.81 2.17 8.90
CA ASP A 29 22.57 1.18 8.14
C ASP A 29 21.64 0.29 7.31
N THR A 30 22.08 0.00 6.10
CA THR A 30 21.28 -0.74 5.11
C THR A 30 20.91 -2.15 5.55
N HIS A 31 21.73 -2.79 6.39
CA HIS A 31 21.43 -4.15 6.85
C HIS A 31 20.16 -4.25 7.71
N TYR A 32 19.77 -3.18 8.41
CA TYR A 32 18.53 -3.16 9.19
C TYR A 32 17.27 -3.22 8.32
N TYR A 33 17.34 -2.78 7.07
CA TYR A 33 16.17 -2.86 6.17
C TYR A 33 15.77 -4.29 5.84
N SER A 34 16.69 -5.25 5.89
CA SER A 34 16.39 -6.67 5.67
C SER A 34 15.42 -7.21 6.73
N TYR A 35 15.58 -6.83 7.99
CA TYR A 35 14.70 -7.24 9.08
C TYR A 35 13.28 -6.67 8.90
N ILE A 36 13.19 -5.41 8.49
CA ILE A 36 11.89 -4.77 8.22
C ILE A 36 11.20 -5.44 7.04
N ALA A 37 11.94 -5.66 5.95
CA ALA A 37 11.41 -6.30 4.76
C ALA A 37 10.91 -7.73 5.04
N GLU A 38 11.67 -8.50 5.83
CA GLU A 38 11.26 -9.85 6.24
C GLU A 38 10.03 -9.81 7.15
N GLY A 39 9.96 -8.87 8.10
CA GLY A 39 8.76 -8.65 8.93
C GLY A 39 7.54 -8.30 8.09
N MET A 40 7.69 -7.43 7.10
CA MET A 40 6.61 -7.06 6.16
C MET A 40 6.20 -8.25 5.26
N ARG A 41 7.17 -9.07 4.84
CA ARG A 41 6.90 -10.33 4.13
C ARG A 41 6.12 -11.29 5.01
N GLY A 42 6.55 -11.49 6.25
CA GLY A 42 5.88 -12.34 7.24
C GLY A 42 4.45 -11.91 7.54
N ALA A 43 4.16 -10.61 7.52
CA ALA A 43 2.81 -10.08 7.71
C ALA A 43 1.85 -10.46 6.57
N VAL A 44 2.37 -10.66 5.35
CA VAL A 44 1.60 -11.12 4.18
C VAL A 44 1.51 -12.64 4.12
N THR A 45 2.63 -13.35 4.33
CA THR A 45 2.66 -14.82 4.27
C THR A 45 1.96 -15.48 5.46
N GLY A 46 1.87 -14.79 6.59
CA GLY A 46 1.19 -15.31 7.79
C GLY A 46 1.95 -16.43 8.50
N THR A 47 3.24 -16.62 8.18
CA THR A 47 4.01 -17.79 8.62
C THR A 47 4.36 -17.81 10.10
N ALA A 48 4.39 -16.67 10.78
CA ALA A 48 4.89 -16.62 12.15
C ALA A 48 3.81 -16.42 13.22
N TYR A 49 2.84 -15.55 13.07
CA TYR A 49 1.87 -15.20 14.13
C TYR A 49 0.54 -14.68 13.58
N GLY A 50 0.09 -15.22 12.44
CA GLY A 50 -1.15 -14.77 11.84
C GLY A 50 -1.06 -13.36 11.27
N GLY A 51 -0.36 -13.20 10.16
CA GLY A 51 -0.15 -11.89 9.52
C GLY A 51 -1.41 -11.12 9.20
N THR A 52 -1.41 -9.81 9.49
CA THR A 52 -2.56 -8.92 9.28
C THR A 52 -2.75 -8.50 7.82
N CYS A 53 -1.76 -8.75 6.96
CA CYS A 53 -1.76 -8.38 5.55
C CYS A 53 -1.98 -9.59 4.61
N ARG A 54 -2.44 -10.74 5.10
CA ARG A 54 -2.60 -11.96 4.27
C ARG A 54 -3.45 -11.73 3.02
N GLY A 55 -4.41 -10.82 3.09
CA GLY A 55 -5.22 -10.42 1.94
C GLY A 55 -4.44 -9.78 0.79
N ALA A 56 -3.18 -9.34 1.03
CA ALA A 56 -2.31 -8.79 -0.01
C ALA A 56 -1.53 -9.86 -0.80
N ALA A 57 -1.61 -11.14 -0.40
CA ALA A 57 -0.86 -12.21 -1.05
C ALA A 57 -1.24 -12.37 -2.54
N LEU A 58 -0.22 -12.53 -3.36
CA LEU A 58 -0.33 -12.88 -4.78
C LEU A 58 0.38 -14.22 -5.00
N PRO A 59 -0.19 -15.15 -5.80
CA PRO A 59 0.38 -16.50 -5.94
C PRO A 59 1.83 -16.53 -6.44
N ASP A 60 2.15 -15.66 -7.40
CA ASP A 60 3.42 -15.70 -8.14
C ASP A 60 4.36 -14.54 -7.77
N ILE A 61 3.98 -13.70 -6.81
CA ILE A 61 4.71 -12.49 -6.45
C ILE A 61 4.78 -12.39 -4.93
N GLU A 62 5.99 -12.38 -4.38
CA GLU A 62 6.17 -12.15 -2.96
C GLU A 62 5.90 -10.68 -2.62
N VAL A 63 4.76 -10.42 -2.00
CA VAL A 63 4.36 -9.10 -1.53
C VAL A 63 4.84 -8.92 -0.10
N CYS A 64 5.36 -7.73 0.19
CA CYS A 64 5.68 -7.27 1.53
C CYS A 64 4.72 -6.15 1.91
N GLY A 65 4.13 -6.21 3.10
CA GLY A 65 3.17 -5.20 3.48
C GLY A 65 2.97 -5.05 4.99
N LYS A 66 2.39 -3.92 5.37
CA LYS A 66 1.98 -3.62 6.75
C LYS A 66 0.67 -2.86 6.74
N THR A 67 -0.28 -3.33 7.55
CA THR A 67 -1.52 -2.60 7.82
C THR A 67 -1.30 -1.52 8.84
N GLY A 68 -2.08 -0.46 8.73
CA GLY A 68 -2.29 0.52 9.77
C GLY A 68 -3.78 0.76 9.98
N THR A 69 -4.11 1.27 11.15
CA THR A 69 -5.42 1.82 11.47
C THR A 69 -5.16 3.12 12.20
N SER A 70 -5.65 4.23 11.66
CA SER A 70 -5.51 5.53 12.29
C SER A 70 -6.83 5.91 12.93
N GLU A 71 -6.79 6.14 14.23
CA GLU A 71 -7.96 6.57 14.99
C GLU A 71 -8.56 7.87 14.43
N ASN A 72 -9.88 7.92 14.37
CA ASN A 72 -10.62 9.09 13.94
C ASN A 72 -11.71 9.44 14.97
N PRO A 73 -11.51 10.49 15.78
CA PRO A 73 -12.48 10.85 16.83
C PRO A 73 -13.83 11.36 16.28
N HIS A 74 -13.91 11.61 14.97
CA HIS A 74 -15.12 12.15 14.31
C HIS A 74 -15.85 11.14 13.42
N GLY A 75 -15.40 9.87 13.39
CA GLY A 75 -16.00 8.85 12.54
C GLY A 75 -15.37 7.48 12.73
N LYS A 76 -15.48 6.64 11.71
CA LYS A 76 -14.73 5.38 11.70
C LYS A 76 -13.25 5.65 11.49
N ASP A 77 -12.42 4.79 12.03
CA ASP A 77 -10.97 4.82 11.82
C ASP A 77 -10.60 4.81 10.32
N HIS A 78 -9.40 5.25 10.01
CA HIS A 78 -8.90 5.24 8.65
C HIS A 78 -8.12 3.95 8.38
N SER A 79 -8.44 3.31 7.26
CA SER A 79 -7.81 2.08 6.79
C SER A 79 -6.52 2.38 6.04
N ILE A 80 -5.41 1.79 6.49
CA ILE A 80 -4.09 2.05 5.92
C ILE A 80 -3.41 0.74 5.52
N PHE A 81 -2.76 0.75 4.38
CA PHE A 81 -1.85 -0.28 3.94
C PHE A 81 -0.63 0.36 3.26
N MET A 82 0.54 -0.15 3.58
CA MET A 82 1.76 0.16 2.84
C MET A 82 2.45 -1.14 2.45
N GLY A 83 3.02 -1.17 1.27
CA GLY A 83 3.68 -2.38 0.80
C GLY A 83 4.59 -2.14 -0.39
N PHE A 84 5.31 -3.18 -0.75
CA PHE A 84 6.14 -3.22 -1.95
C PHE A 84 6.19 -4.64 -2.51
N ALA A 85 6.53 -4.75 -3.78
CA ALA A 85 6.68 -6.03 -4.45
C ALA A 85 7.57 -5.91 -5.71
N PRO A 86 8.22 -7.02 -6.15
CA PRO A 86 8.47 -8.27 -5.41
C PRO A 86 9.46 -8.09 -4.26
N TYR A 87 9.48 -9.00 -3.28
CA TYR A 87 10.40 -8.96 -2.13
C TYR A 87 11.87 -8.86 -2.52
N GLN A 88 12.35 -9.78 -3.36
CA GLN A 88 13.77 -9.87 -3.72
C GLN A 88 14.27 -8.71 -4.59
N LYS A 89 13.44 -8.20 -5.48
CA LYS A 89 13.75 -7.13 -6.42
C LYS A 89 12.58 -6.17 -6.51
N PRO A 90 12.40 -5.27 -5.54
CA PRO A 90 11.27 -4.35 -5.52
C PRO A 90 11.19 -3.49 -6.78
N LYS A 91 10.03 -3.54 -7.44
CA LYS A 91 9.73 -2.73 -8.63
C LYS A 91 8.77 -1.59 -8.33
N VAL A 92 7.94 -1.77 -7.30
CA VAL A 92 6.90 -0.83 -6.92
C VAL A 92 6.72 -0.81 -5.42
N ALA A 93 6.50 0.36 -4.87
CA ALA A 93 6.01 0.57 -3.52
C ALA A 93 4.67 1.30 -3.58
N ILE A 94 3.78 0.97 -2.65
CA ILE A 94 2.44 1.53 -2.58
C ILE A 94 2.11 1.95 -1.15
N ALA A 95 1.38 3.04 -1.02
CA ALA A 95 0.69 3.42 0.20
C ALA A 95 -0.78 3.68 -0.15
N VAL A 96 -1.68 3.06 0.60
CA VAL A 96 -3.13 3.20 0.46
C VAL A 96 -3.68 3.76 1.75
N PHE A 97 -4.44 4.83 1.64
CA PHE A 97 -5.15 5.45 2.75
C PHE A 97 -6.62 5.60 2.35
N VAL A 98 -7.51 5.04 3.16
CA VAL A 98 -8.96 5.11 2.92
C VAL A 98 -9.62 5.69 4.17
N GLU A 99 -10.16 6.89 4.04
CA GLU A 99 -10.82 7.59 5.15
C GLU A 99 -12.09 6.88 5.59
N ASN A 100 -12.32 6.87 6.91
CA ASN A 100 -13.53 6.32 7.53
C ASN A 100 -13.84 4.85 7.18
N ALA A 101 -12.82 4.08 6.84
CA ALA A 101 -12.96 2.72 6.32
C ALA A 101 -12.65 1.61 7.35
N GLY A 102 -12.33 1.98 8.59
CA GLY A 102 -12.04 1.04 9.66
C GLY A 102 -10.68 0.35 9.50
N PHE A 103 -10.63 -0.95 9.72
CA PHE A 103 -9.37 -1.70 9.73
C PHE A 103 -8.68 -1.75 8.36
N GLY A 104 -7.32 -1.64 8.38
CA GLY A 104 -6.50 -1.69 7.17
C GLY A 104 -6.73 -2.93 6.29
N ALA A 105 -7.03 -4.06 6.92
CA ALA A 105 -7.30 -5.31 6.22
C ALA A 105 -8.59 -5.31 5.39
N THR A 106 -9.55 -4.43 5.71
CA THR A 106 -10.89 -4.45 5.09
C THR A 106 -10.90 -3.81 3.69
N TYR A 107 -10.27 -2.65 3.55
CA TYR A 107 -10.28 -1.90 2.28
C TYR A 107 -8.87 -1.62 1.74
N ALA A 108 -7.97 -1.10 2.59
CA ALA A 108 -6.66 -0.69 2.10
C ALA A 108 -5.81 -1.86 1.59
N VAL A 109 -5.86 -3.02 2.23
CA VAL A 109 -5.13 -4.23 1.80
C VAL A 109 -5.62 -4.74 0.45
N PRO A 110 -6.93 -5.00 0.23
CA PRO A 110 -7.40 -5.45 -1.09
C PRO A 110 -7.17 -4.42 -2.19
N ILE A 111 -7.33 -3.13 -1.93
CA ILE A 111 -6.97 -2.07 -2.91
C ILE A 111 -5.49 -2.17 -3.28
N GLY A 112 -4.61 -2.23 -2.28
CA GLY A 112 -3.18 -2.36 -2.50
C GLY A 112 -2.80 -3.61 -3.29
N LYS A 113 -3.44 -4.75 -2.98
CA LYS A 113 -3.26 -5.99 -3.73
C LYS A 113 -3.61 -5.84 -5.22
N LEU A 114 -4.79 -5.32 -5.51
CA LEU A 114 -5.26 -5.14 -6.89
C LEU A 114 -4.35 -4.19 -7.68
N MET A 115 -3.93 -3.10 -7.06
CA MET A 115 -3.01 -2.15 -7.69
C MET A 115 -1.63 -2.75 -7.96
N LEU A 116 -1.07 -3.50 -6.99
CA LEU A 116 0.20 -4.21 -7.17
C LEU A 116 0.11 -5.25 -8.29
N GLU A 117 -0.97 -6.03 -8.30
CA GLU A 117 -1.19 -7.03 -9.36
C GLU A 117 -1.31 -6.36 -10.73
N LYS A 118 -2.16 -5.36 -10.85
CA LYS A 118 -2.35 -4.61 -12.10
C LYS A 118 -1.06 -4.01 -12.63
N TYR A 119 -0.26 -3.41 -11.74
CA TYR A 119 1.02 -2.80 -12.13
C TYR A 119 2.05 -3.85 -12.58
N LEU A 120 2.16 -4.98 -11.86
CA LEU A 120 3.21 -5.97 -12.08
C LEU A 120 2.87 -6.98 -13.19
N LYS A 121 1.57 -7.28 -13.39
CA LYS A 121 1.09 -8.26 -14.37
C LYS A 121 0.41 -7.61 -15.59
N GLY A 122 0.07 -6.33 -15.51
CA GLY A 122 -0.68 -5.63 -16.56
C GLY A 122 -2.20 -5.78 -16.47
N GLU A 123 -2.69 -6.77 -15.75
CA GLU A 123 -4.11 -7.06 -15.57
C GLU A 123 -4.41 -7.62 -14.17
N ILE A 124 -5.67 -7.63 -13.79
CA ILE A 124 -6.16 -8.30 -12.59
C ILE A 124 -6.59 -9.70 -12.99
N SER A 125 -6.00 -10.71 -12.33
CA SER A 125 -6.29 -12.12 -12.60
C SER A 125 -7.74 -12.47 -12.24
N GLU A 126 -8.26 -13.50 -12.88
CA GLU A 126 -9.63 -14.01 -12.63
C GLU A 126 -9.84 -14.34 -11.14
N ALA A 127 -8.83 -14.88 -10.47
CA ALA A 127 -8.90 -15.20 -9.05
C ALA A 127 -9.14 -13.96 -8.15
N ASN A 128 -8.84 -12.76 -8.63
CA ASN A 128 -9.01 -11.51 -7.90
C ASN A 128 -10.20 -10.65 -8.40
N LYS A 129 -10.96 -11.11 -9.38
CA LYS A 129 -12.13 -10.39 -9.90
C LYS A 129 -13.23 -10.16 -8.85
N ALA A 130 -13.49 -11.14 -8.01
CA ALA A 130 -14.44 -10.98 -6.90
C ALA A 130 -13.97 -9.90 -5.89
N THR A 131 -12.67 -9.78 -5.68
CA THR A 131 -12.10 -8.72 -4.83
C THR A 131 -12.23 -7.36 -5.50
N GLU A 132 -11.99 -7.28 -6.80
CA GLU A 132 -12.19 -6.06 -7.59
C GLU A 132 -13.64 -5.59 -7.51
N GLU A 133 -14.60 -6.48 -7.74
CA GLU A 133 -16.03 -6.19 -7.66
C GLU A 133 -16.45 -5.74 -6.26
N TYR A 134 -15.95 -6.42 -5.22
CA TYR A 134 -16.18 -6.00 -3.83
C TYR A 134 -15.73 -4.56 -3.57
N ILE A 135 -14.54 -4.19 -4.01
CA ILE A 135 -14.00 -2.84 -3.81
C ILE A 135 -14.75 -1.80 -4.65
N MET A 136 -15.07 -2.13 -5.91
CA MET A 136 -15.80 -1.21 -6.80
C MET A 136 -17.22 -0.89 -6.32
N ASN A 137 -17.86 -1.84 -5.62
CA ASN A 137 -19.22 -1.67 -5.07
C ASN A 137 -19.24 -1.23 -3.59
N ALA A 138 -18.08 -0.99 -2.98
CA ALA A 138 -18.00 -0.62 -1.57
C ALA A 138 -18.56 0.79 -1.32
N VAL A 139 -19.50 0.90 -0.38
CA VAL A 139 -20.03 2.17 0.11
C VAL A 139 -19.44 2.42 1.50
N ILE A 140 -18.52 3.36 1.60
CA ILE A 140 -17.79 3.67 2.85
C ILE A 140 -18.47 4.80 3.60
N LEU A 141 -18.89 5.85 2.90
CA LEU A 141 -19.63 6.95 3.49
C LEU A 141 -21.14 6.66 3.49
N PRO A 142 -21.86 6.98 4.58
CA PRO A 142 -23.32 6.88 4.58
C PRO A 142 -23.88 7.88 3.56
N ASN A 143 -25.00 7.48 2.90
CA ASN A 143 -25.66 8.26 1.83
C ASN A 143 -26.04 9.70 2.19
N ASN A 144 -25.92 10.12 3.46
CA ASN A 144 -26.29 11.44 3.98
C ASN A 144 -25.07 12.28 4.38
N ALA A 145 -23.86 11.94 3.94
CA ALA A 145 -22.61 12.62 4.31
C ALA A 145 -22.11 13.65 3.26
N LEU A 146 -23.00 14.11 2.37
CA LEU A 146 -22.79 15.23 1.45
C LEU A 146 -23.74 16.38 1.79
#